data_5ec3c094594da288724f626902b631c5
#
_entry.id   5ec3c094594da288724f626902b631c5
#
_cell.length_a   1.000
_cell.length_b   1.000
_cell.length_c   1.000
_cell.angle_alpha   90.00
_cell.angle_beta   90.00
_cell.angle_gamma   90.00
#
_symmetry.space_group_name_H-M   'P 1'
#
loop_
_entity.id
_entity.type
_entity.pdbx_description
1 polymer ?
#
loop_
_entity_poly.entity_id
_entity_poly.type
_entity_poly.pdbx_seq_one_letter_code
_entity_poly.pdbx_strand_id
1 'polypeptide(L)'
;MTTYETRLDIKSWDENPYRELPDGTKFARAEVTLAGAAGAAGAGTALTEGSFEALLYYKADGTSTYVTLMSLTGTVEGRSGRLVLAGDGGYDGKTARMRGDVIEATGDLAGLTGTVVSESTHEDYPHMPLILTYELG
;
A
#
# COMPACT_ATOMS: atom_id res chain seq x y z
N MET A 1 -19.45 3.53 7.67
CA MET A 1 -18.20 3.21 6.99
C MET A 1 -18.40 2.11 5.98
N THR A 2 -17.78 2.24 4.84
CA THR A 2 -17.88 1.28 3.75
C THR A 2 -16.53 0.61 3.56
N THR A 3 -16.53 -0.69 3.31
CA THR A 3 -15.32 -1.46 3.11
C THR A 3 -15.27 -1.99 1.69
N TYR A 4 -14.13 -1.78 1.02
CA TYR A 4 -13.87 -2.30 -0.32
C TYR A 4 -12.62 -3.17 -0.27
N GLU A 5 -12.77 -4.41 -0.68
CA GLU A 5 -11.66 -5.36 -0.74
C GLU A 5 -11.24 -5.56 -2.18
N THR A 6 -9.95 -5.50 -2.45
CA THR A 6 -9.42 -5.72 -3.77
C THR A 6 -8.01 -6.32 -3.68
N ARG A 7 -7.43 -6.51 -4.82
CA ARG A 7 -6.10 -7.05 -4.98
C ARG A 7 -5.44 -6.27 -6.11
N LEU A 8 -4.28 -5.68 -5.83
CA LEU A 8 -3.48 -4.99 -6.83
C LEU A 8 -2.33 -5.90 -7.26
N ASP A 9 -1.88 -5.73 -8.50
CA ASP A 9 -0.73 -6.46 -9.00
C ASP A 9 0.52 -5.61 -8.88
N ILE A 10 1.57 -6.17 -8.29
CA ILE A 10 2.87 -5.51 -8.20
C ILE A 10 3.51 -5.58 -9.58
N LYS A 11 3.76 -4.43 -10.19
CA LYS A 11 4.36 -4.33 -11.53
C LYS A 11 5.85 -4.12 -11.50
N SER A 12 6.36 -3.43 -10.49
CA SER A 12 7.79 -3.26 -10.30
C SER A 12 8.09 -3.13 -8.82
N TRP A 13 9.27 -3.57 -8.44
CA TRP A 13 9.78 -3.46 -7.09
C TRP A 13 11.24 -3.12 -7.19
N ASP A 14 11.61 -1.90 -6.77
CA ASP A 14 13.00 -1.43 -6.78
C ASP A 14 13.38 -1.09 -5.35
N GLU A 15 14.23 -1.91 -4.77
CA GLU A 15 14.64 -1.77 -3.38
C GLU A 15 16.16 -1.68 -3.30
N ASN A 16 16.65 -0.65 -2.61
CA ASN A 16 18.07 -0.39 -2.46
C ASN A 16 18.41 -0.09 -1.01
N PRO A 17 19.35 -0.84 -0.40
CA PRO A 17 19.89 -0.44 0.89
C PRO A 17 20.73 0.83 0.70
N TYR A 18 20.57 1.78 1.61
CA TYR A 18 21.28 3.04 1.51
C TYR A 18 22.14 3.35 2.73
N ARG A 19 22.01 2.56 3.79
CA ARG A 19 22.81 2.72 5.01
C ARG A 19 22.92 1.40 5.75
N GLU A 20 24.16 1.03 6.07
CA GLU A 20 24.44 -0.12 6.94
C GLU A 20 24.82 0.38 8.32
N LEU A 21 24.37 -0.33 9.34
CA LEU A 21 24.70 -0.04 10.73
C LEU A 21 25.74 -1.03 11.24
N PRO A 22 26.52 -0.66 12.29
CA PRO A 22 27.64 -1.50 12.75
C PRO A 22 27.26 -2.92 13.21
N ASP A 23 26.00 -3.15 13.60
CA ASP A 23 25.53 -4.44 14.09
C ASP A 23 25.00 -5.36 12.99
N GLY A 24 25.16 -5.01 11.73
CA GLY A 24 24.69 -5.80 10.60
C GLY A 24 23.24 -5.49 10.18
N THR A 25 22.57 -4.57 10.86
CA THR A 25 21.28 -4.07 10.43
C THR A 25 21.42 -3.01 9.36
N LYS A 26 20.34 -2.67 8.66
CA LYS A 26 20.44 -1.71 7.56
C LYS A 26 19.13 -0.99 7.33
N PHE A 27 19.23 0.19 6.69
CA PHE A 27 18.10 0.91 6.15
C PHE A 27 18.05 0.72 4.63
N ALA A 28 16.87 0.56 4.09
CA ALA A 28 16.65 0.44 2.65
C ALA A 28 15.48 1.33 2.22
N ARG A 29 15.44 1.65 0.94
CA ARG A 29 14.33 2.35 0.32
C ARG A 29 13.76 1.47 -0.78
N ALA A 30 12.43 1.32 -0.80
CA ALA A 30 11.73 0.58 -1.83
C ALA A 30 10.78 1.51 -2.58
N GLU A 31 10.77 1.38 -3.91
CA GLU A 31 9.80 2.03 -4.79
C GLU A 31 9.02 0.95 -5.52
N VAL A 32 7.69 0.97 -5.39
CA VAL A 32 6.83 -0.09 -5.91
C VAL A 32 5.73 0.53 -6.74
N THR A 33 5.48 -0.02 -7.92
CA THR A 33 4.34 0.35 -8.75
C THR A 33 3.31 -0.77 -8.78
N LEU A 34 2.05 -0.40 -8.79
CA LEU A 34 0.91 -1.29 -8.68
C LEU A 34 -0.08 -1.01 -9.81
N ALA A 35 -0.79 -2.04 -10.22
CA ALA A 35 -1.89 -1.90 -11.17
C ALA A 35 -3.10 -2.68 -10.65
N GLY A 36 -4.30 -2.19 -10.95
CA GLY A 36 -5.52 -2.87 -10.60
C GLY A 36 -5.63 -4.21 -11.32
N ALA A 37 -6.09 -5.25 -10.61
CA ALA A 37 -6.34 -6.55 -11.20
C ALA A 37 -7.57 -6.48 -12.10
N ALA A 38 -7.51 -7.13 -13.26
CA ALA A 38 -8.63 -7.20 -14.18
C ALA A 38 -9.83 -7.90 -13.51
N GLY A 39 -11.00 -7.30 -13.61
CA GLY A 39 -12.23 -7.86 -13.05
C GLY A 39 -12.44 -7.58 -11.57
N ALA A 40 -11.53 -6.89 -10.90
CA ALA A 40 -11.68 -6.50 -9.51
C ALA A 40 -12.52 -5.22 -9.40
N ALA A 41 -13.80 -5.29 -9.75
CA ALA A 41 -14.70 -4.15 -9.69
C ALA A 41 -15.85 -4.45 -8.73
N GLY A 42 -16.00 -3.65 -7.71
CA GLY A 42 -17.21 -3.54 -6.94
C GLY A 42 -18.14 -2.52 -7.60
N ALA A 43 -19.36 -2.34 -7.12
CA ALA A 43 -20.36 -1.44 -7.69
C ALA A 43 -19.86 0.00 -7.82
N GLY A 44 -19.27 0.34 -8.96
CA GLY A 44 -18.74 1.67 -9.23
C GLY A 44 -17.41 1.98 -8.55
N THR A 45 -16.75 0.98 -7.93
CA THR A 45 -15.47 1.16 -7.25
C THR A 45 -14.41 0.28 -7.89
N ALA A 46 -13.32 0.88 -8.32
CA ALA A 46 -12.18 0.16 -8.87
C ALA A 46 -10.93 1.00 -8.71
N LEU A 47 -9.95 0.48 -8.00
CA LEU A 47 -8.61 1.09 -7.95
C LEU A 47 -7.83 0.56 -9.13
N THR A 48 -7.35 1.46 -10.00
CA THR A 48 -6.77 1.09 -11.29
C THR A 48 -5.25 1.11 -11.28
N GLU A 49 -4.64 1.92 -10.46
CA GLU A 49 -3.19 1.98 -10.34
C GLU A 49 -2.79 2.54 -8.99
N GLY A 50 -1.56 2.31 -8.62
CA GLY A 50 -1.01 2.84 -7.40
C GLY A 50 0.50 2.74 -7.38
N SER A 51 1.08 3.36 -6.38
CA SER A 51 2.49 3.25 -6.10
C SER A 51 2.72 3.48 -4.60
N PHE A 52 3.82 2.95 -4.09
CA PHE A 52 4.23 3.32 -2.76
C PHE A 52 5.74 3.37 -2.65
N GLU A 53 6.21 4.19 -1.72
CA GLU A 53 7.60 4.24 -1.31
C GLU A 53 7.67 3.88 0.16
N ALA A 54 8.65 3.06 0.51
CA ALA A 54 8.86 2.64 1.88
C ALA A 54 10.30 2.88 2.29
N LEU A 55 10.47 3.32 3.53
CA LEU A 55 11.77 3.30 4.19
C LEU A 55 11.74 2.16 5.19
N LEU A 56 12.68 1.22 5.02
CA LEU A 56 12.69 -0.04 5.75
C LEU A 56 13.90 -0.10 6.69
N TYR A 57 13.67 -0.66 7.87
CA TYR A 57 14.73 -1.04 8.77
C TYR A 57 14.78 -2.57 8.84
N TYR A 58 15.88 -3.15 8.39
CA TYR A 58 16.09 -4.60 8.44
C TYR A 58 16.84 -4.97 9.70
N LYS A 59 16.24 -5.84 10.48
CA LYS A 59 16.82 -6.36 11.71
C LYS A 59 17.74 -7.54 11.40
N ALA A 60 18.60 -7.87 12.36
CA ALA A 60 19.56 -8.96 12.20
C ALA A 60 18.90 -10.32 12.02
N ASP A 61 17.67 -10.50 12.49
CA ASP A 61 16.92 -11.76 12.37
C ASP A 61 16.15 -11.90 11.04
N GLY A 62 16.29 -10.94 10.12
CA GLY A 62 15.63 -10.97 8.82
C GLY A 62 14.24 -10.34 8.81
N THR A 63 13.72 -9.90 9.95
CA THR A 63 12.46 -9.16 10.01
C THR A 63 12.71 -7.70 9.70
N SER A 64 11.65 -6.97 9.37
CA SER A 64 11.77 -5.56 9.05
C SER A 64 10.59 -4.75 9.55
N THR A 65 10.84 -3.46 9.74
CA THR A 65 9.83 -2.44 10.04
C THR A 65 9.96 -1.36 8.97
N TYR A 66 8.84 -0.79 8.54
CA TYR A 66 8.90 0.25 7.51
C TYR A 66 7.82 1.30 7.71
N VAL A 67 8.10 2.49 7.17
CA VAL A 67 7.14 3.58 7.02
C VAL A 67 6.89 3.79 5.54
N THR A 68 5.65 4.11 5.17
CA THR A 68 5.25 4.18 3.77
C THR A 68 4.45 5.43 3.44
N LEU A 69 4.60 5.86 2.20
CA LEU A 69 3.69 6.79 1.54
C LEU A 69 3.14 6.07 0.31
N MET A 70 1.83 6.08 0.15
CA MET A 70 1.15 5.36 -0.93
C MET A 70 0.23 6.29 -1.69
N SER A 71 0.17 6.12 -3.01
CA SER A 71 -0.78 6.80 -3.87
C SER A 71 -1.64 5.75 -4.56
N LEU A 72 -2.96 5.92 -4.49
CA LEU A 72 -3.92 5.06 -5.17
C LEU A 72 -4.81 5.90 -6.05
N THR A 73 -4.98 5.48 -7.29
CA THR A 73 -5.80 6.18 -8.28
C THR A 73 -6.91 5.25 -8.75
N GLY A 74 -8.10 5.79 -8.89
CA GLY A 74 -9.23 5.03 -9.38
C GLY A 74 -10.54 5.72 -9.11
N THR A 75 -11.59 4.91 -9.04
CA THR A 75 -12.96 5.36 -8.85
C THR A 75 -13.53 4.71 -7.59
N VAL A 76 -14.17 5.50 -6.74
CA VAL A 76 -14.87 5.02 -5.56
C VAL A 76 -16.32 5.51 -5.64
N GLU A 77 -17.25 4.57 -5.76
CA GLU A 77 -18.68 4.85 -5.92
C GLU A 77 -18.98 5.89 -7.01
N GLY A 78 -18.33 5.69 -8.18
CA GLY A 78 -18.51 6.56 -9.33
C GLY A 78 -17.71 7.86 -9.31
N ARG A 79 -16.98 8.15 -8.25
CA ARG A 79 -16.16 9.34 -8.11
C ARG A 79 -14.70 9.01 -8.41
N SER A 80 -14.10 9.71 -9.35
CA SER A 80 -12.72 9.46 -9.78
C SER A 80 -11.75 10.42 -9.10
N GLY A 81 -10.58 9.90 -8.73
CA GLY A 81 -9.56 10.74 -8.12
C GLY A 81 -8.38 9.93 -7.60
N ARG A 82 -7.65 10.54 -6.68
CA ARG A 82 -6.47 9.98 -6.08
C ARG A 82 -6.55 10.06 -4.56
N LEU A 83 -6.08 9.00 -3.92
CA LEU A 83 -5.90 8.95 -2.47
C LEU A 83 -4.40 8.90 -2.18
N VAL A 84 -3.94 9.71 -1.25
CA VAL A 84 -2.58 9.63 -0.72
C VAL A 84 -2.68 9.17 0.73
N LEU A 85 -1.89 8.18 1.08
CA LEU A 85 -1.92 7.56 2.40
C LEU A 85 -0.52 7.54 3.00
N ALA A 86 -0.48 7.70 4.31
CA ALA A 86 0.75 7.57 5.08
C ALA A 86 0.53 6.51 6.14
N GLY A 87 1.53 5.64 6.31
CA GLY A 87 1.39 4.56 7.25
C GLY A 87 2.69 3.86 7.58
N ASP A 88 2.54 2.71 8.20
CA ASP A 88 3.66 1.88 8.59
C ASP A 88 3.28 0.41 8.52
N GLY A 89 4.27 -0.44 8.72
CA GLY A 89 4.07 -1.86 8.72
C GLY A 89 5.36 -2.61 9.07
N GLY A 90 5.34 -3.91 8.84
CA GLY A 90 6.47 -4.75 9.12
C GLY A 90 6.36 -6.11 8.47
N TYR A 91 7.49 -6.79 8.41
CA TYR A 91 7.60 -8.15 7.94
C TYR A 91 8.14 -9.01 9.10
N ASP A 92 7.40 -10.05 9.47
CA ASP A 92 7.74 -10.90 10.62
C ASP A 92 8.49 -12.18 10.24
N GLY A 93 8.95 -12.28 9.00
CA GLY A 93 9.59 -13.48 8.43
C GLY A 93 8.63 -14.33 7.62
N LYS A 94 7.34 -14.08 7.70
CA LYS A 94 6.30 -14.83 6.99
C LYS A 94 5.29 -13.91 6.32
N THR A 95 4.79 -12.92 7.03
CA THR A 95 3.72 -12.02 6.58
C THR A 95 4.20 -10.59 6.57
N ALA A 96 3.96 -9.90 5.45
CA ALA A 96 4.15 -8.46 5.34
C ALA A 96 2.82 -7.76 5.62
N ARG A 97 2.81 -6.82 6.55
CA ARG A 97 1.63 -6.06 6.95
C ARG A 97 1.88 -4.58 6.76
N MET A 98 0.84 -3.88 6.34
CA MET A 98 0.90 -2.43 6.19
C MET A 98 -0.48 -1.85 6.53
N ARG A 99 -0.46 -0.71 7.21
CA ARG A 99 -1.65 0.08 7.46
C ARG A 99 -1.34 1.53 7.15
N GLY A 100 -2.23 2.20 6.42
CA GLY A 100 -2.09 3.62 6.11
C GLY A 100 -3.41 4.34 6.27
N ASP A 101 -3.31 5.62 6.66
CA ASP A 101 -4.46 6.51 6.75
C ASP A 101 -4.45 7.46 5.56
N VAL A 102 -5.63 7.75 5.01
CA VAL A 102 -5.77 8.75 3.94
C VAL A 102 -5.41 10.11 4.52
N ILE A 103 -4.38 10.73 3.96
CA ILE A 103 -3.94 12.08 4.36
C ILE A 103 -4.41 13.13 3.37
N GLU A 104 -4.73 12.74 2.14
CA GLU A 104 -5.27 13.62 1.14
C GLU A 104 -6.08 12.84 0.11
N ALA A 105 -7.19 13.41 -0.31
CA ALA A 105 -7.99 12.88 -1.40
C ALA A 105 -8.25 14.02 -2.39
N THR A 106 -8.05 13.76 -3.67
CA THR A 106 -8.14 14.78 -4.73
C THR A 106 -9.12 14.37 -5.82
N GLY A 107 -9.41 15.29 -6.72
CA GLY A 107 -10.40 15.08 -7.78
C GLY A 107 -11.80 15.01 -7.18
N ASP A 108 -12.63 14.12 -7.69
CA ASP A 108 -14.00 13.93 -7.20
C ASP A 108 -14.03 13.20 -5.85
N LEU A 109 -12.88 12.72 -5.40
CA LEU A 109 -12.75 12.06 -4.09
C LEU A 109 -12.42 13.02 -2.96
N ALA A 110 -12.29 14.31 -3.23
CA ALA A 110 -11.99 15.31 -2.20
C ALA A 110 -12.94 15.17 -1.01
N GLY A 111 -12.37 15.15 0.19
CA GLY A 111 -13.13 14.97 1.43
C GLY A 111 -13.26 13.54 1.92
N LEU A 112 -12.89 12.55 1.10
CA LEU A 112 -12.91 11.15 1.53
C LEU A 112 -11.92 10.94 2.66
N THR A 113 -12.34 10.23 3.69
CA THR A 113 -11.49 9.79 4.80
C THR A 113 -11.48 8.26 4.87
N GLY A 114 -10.42 7.70 5.38
CA GLY A 114 -10.36 6.24 5.51
C GLY A 114 -8.98 5.70 5.80
N THR A 115 -8.93 4.37 5.81
CA THR A 115 -7.73 3.59 6.05
C THR A 115 -7.59 2.47 5.02
N VAL A 116 -6.34 2.11 4.75
CA VAL A 116 -6.01 0.94 3.93
C VAL A 116 -5.21 -0.02 4.80
N VAL A 117 -5.54 -1.30 4.69
CA VAL A 117 -4.80 -2.38 5.34
C VAL A 117 -4.42 -3.40 4.29
N SER A 118 -3.19 -3.89 4.35
CA SER A 118 -2.72 -4.96 3.49
C SER A 118 -1.93 -5.98 4.31
N GLU A 119 -2.26 -7.26 4.09
CA GLU A 119 -1.49 -8.39 4.61
C GLU A 119 -1.21 -9.34 3.47
N SER A 120 0.05 -9.73 3.29
CA SER A 120 0.43 -10.65 2.23
C SER A 120 1.56 -11.57 2.68
N THR A 121 1.58 -12.76 2.08
CA THR A 121 2.66 -13.74 2.26
C THR A 121 3.35 -13.95 0.92
N HIS A 122 4.42 -14.75 0.89
CA HIS A 122 5.10 -15.09 -0.36
C HIS A 122 4.17 -15.76 -1.38
N GLU A 123 3.12 -16.45 -0.91
CA GLU A 123 2.15 -17.13 -1.78
C GLU A 123 1.27 -16.13 -2.53
N ASP A 124 1.09 -14.94 -2.00
CA ASP A 124 0.27 -13.90 -2.65
C ASP A 124 0.99 -13.18 -3.77
N TYR A 125 2.34 -13.14 -3.71
CA TYR A 125 3.12 -12.41 -4.72
C TYR A 125 2.87 -12.95 -6.13
N PRO A 126 2.64 -12.12 -7.17
CA PRO A 126 2.80 -10.65 -7.20
C PRO A 126 1.55 -9.85 -6.83
N HIS A 127 0.60 -10.46 -6.16
CA HIS A 127 -0.63 -9.79 -5.74
C HIS A 127 -0.46 -9.16 -4.38
N MET A 128 -1.04 -7.98 -4.22
CA MET A 128 -1.09 -7.26 -2.95
C MET A 128 -2.55 -7.13 -2.55
N PRO A 129 -3.04 -7.95 -1.61
CA PRO A 129 -4.39 -7.78 -1.09
C PRO A 129 -4.52 -6.45 -0.37
N LEU A 130 -5.68 -5.81 -0.50
CA LEU A 130 -5.87 -4.47 0.02
C LEU A 130 -7.33 -4.28 0.46
N ILE A 131 -7.50 -3.74 1.66
CA ILE A 131 -8.82 -3.44 2.22
C ILE A 131 -8.87 -1.94 2.49
N LEU A 132 -9.77 -1.26 1.78
CA LEU A 132 -10.04 0.17 1.98
C LEU A 132 -11.33 0.30 2.78
N THR A 133 -11.24 0.94 3.94
CA THR A 133 -12.40 1.31 4.74
C THR A 133 -12.51 2.83 4.68
N TYR A 134 -13.66 3.36 4.25
CA TYR A 134 -13.77 4.77 3.92
C TYR A 134 -15.13 5.36 4.22
N GLU A 135 -15.16 6.70 4.27
CA GLU A 135 -16.37 7.50 4.25
C GLU A 135 -16.18 8.59 3.19
N LEU A 136 -17.21 8.77 2.36
CA LEU A 136 -17.21 9.85 1.37
C LEU A 136 -17.51 11.18 2.05
N GLY A 137 -16.80 12.19 1.62
CA GLY A 137 -17.02 13.55 2.12
C GLY A 137 -18.18 14.26 1.47
#